data_6536323a013cfb164dfa8905eb2e6de9
#
_entry.id   6536323a013cfb164dfa8905eb2e6de9
#
_cell.length_a   1.000
_cell.length_b   1.000
_cell.length_c   1.000
_cell.angle_alpha   90.00
_cell.angle_beta   90.00
_cell.angle_gamma   90.00
#
_symmetry.space_group_name_H-M   'P 1'
#
loop_
_entity.id
_entity.type
_entity.pdbx_description
1 polymer ?
#
loop_
_entity_poly.entity_id
_entity_poly.type
_entity_poly.pdbx_seq_one_letter_code
_entity_poly.pdbx_strand_id
1 'polypeptide(L)'
;MQLHHSFHKSPKSAFLYHWLVSGVTLLIELIILGGGLYCWKAFHWPHFIFYILLVLTICSLIRFILQPINRYSYRFYNIENKNIEILNTFIFKSYKTTKIERLQLLKVKTNPLLKKFNLKRVIVVTAGHELTTPFVSNKEAERLILHILSQMRGSNDDI
;
A
#
# COMPACT_ATOMS: atom_id res chain seq x y z
N MET A 1 3.79 -4.89 27.61
CA MET A 1 3.14 -3.62 27.25
C MET A 1 1.92 -3.98 26.39
N GLN A 2 0.75 -4.09 27.01
CA GLN A 2 -0.49 -4.48 26.33
C GLN A 2 -1.04 -3.24 25.63
N LEU A 3 -0.82 -3.16 24.32
CA LEU A 3 -1.44 -2.14 23.48
C LEU A 3 -2.86 -2.63 23.12
N HIS A 4 -3.83 -2.29 23.96
CA HIS A 4 -5.26 -2.42 23.67
C HIS A 4 -5.66 -1.27 22.73
N HIS A 5 -5.12 -1.26 21.52
CA HIS A 5 -5.51 -0.28 20.50
C HIS A 5 -6.37 -0.94 19.45
N SER A 6 -7.52 -0.37 19.17
CA SER A 6 -8.42 -0.79 18.08
C SER A 6 -7.82 -0.42 16.72
N PHE A 7 -6.88 -1.22 16.23
CA PHE A 7 -6.30 -1.02 14.92
C PHE A 7 -7.33 -1.28 13.80
N HIS A 8 -7.51 -0.30 12.94
CA HIS A 8 -8.35 -0.43 11.77
C HIS A 8 -7.58 -1.06 10.60
N LYS A 9 -8.20 -2.06 9.98
CA LYS A 9 -7.67 -2.77 8.81
C LYS A 9 -8.27 -2.21 7.53
N SER A 10 -7.51 -2.27 6.43
CA SER A 10 -8.02 -1.91 5.11
C SER A 10 -9.28 -2.71 4.74
N PRO A 11 -10.25 -2.11 4.02
CA PRO A 11 -11.47 -2.79 3.58
C PRO A 11 -11.15 -3.91 2.58
N LYS A 12 -12.06 -4.90 2.47
CA LYS A 12 -11.89 -6.05 1.55
C LYS A 12 -11.69 -5.63 0.08
N SER A 13 -12.23 -4.49 -0.33
CA SER A 13 -12.01 -3.92 -1.66
C SER A 13 -10.55 -3.58 -1.95
N ALA A 14 -9.74 -3.28 -0.91
CA ALA A 14 -8.31 -3.07 -1.06
C ALA A 14 -7.56 -4.36 -1.44
N PHE A 15 -8.02 -5.51 -0.96
CA PHE A 15 -7.48 -6.81 -1.36
C PHE A 15 -7.73 -7.09 -2.84
N LEU A 16 -8.97 -6.90 -3.32
CA LEU A 16 -9.31 -7.05 -4.74
C LEU A 16 -8.52 -6.11 -5.63
N TYR A 17 -8.35 -4.84 -5.21
CA TYR A 17 -7.50 -3.89 -5.92
C TYR A 17 -6.06 -4.39 -6.06
N HIS A 18 -5.44 -4.85 -4.96
CA HIS A 18 -4.08 -5.38 -5.01
C HIS A 18 -3.96 -6.63 -5.88
N TRP A 19 -4.96 -7.49 -5.85
CA TRP A 19 -5.00 -8.70 -6.67
C TRP A 19 -5.10 -8.38 -8.15
N LEU A 20 -5.94 -7.41 -8.52
CA LEU A 20 -6.08 -6.95 -9.91
C LEU A 20 -4.78 -6.31 -10.41
N VAL A 21 -4.16 -5.42 -9.62
CA VAL A 21 -2.88 -4.81 -10.00
C VAL A 21 -1.78 -5.86 -10.15
N SER A 22 -1.71 -6.83 -9.24
CA SER A 22 -0.75 -7.94 -9.36
C SER A 22 -1.02 -8.81 -10.59
N GLY A 23 -2.29 -9.04 -10.94
CA GLY A 23 -2.67 -9.77 -12.15
C GLY A 23 -2.23 -9.06 -13.43
N VAL A 24 -2.45 -7.74 -13.50
CA VAL A 24 -2.00 -6.93 -14.65
C VAL A 24 -0.48 -6.95 -14.78
N THR A 25 0.26 -6.81 -13.68
CA THR A 25 1.73 -6.87 -13.71
C THR A 25 2.22 -8.25 -14.15
N LEU A 26 1.60 -9.33 -13.69
CA LEU A 26 1.92 -10.69 -14.11
C LEU A 26 1.66 -10.91 -15.61
N LEU A 27 0.53 -10.39 -16.14
CA LEU A 27 0.25 -10.47 -17.58
C LEU A 27 1.33 -9.77 -18.41
N ILE A 28 1.76 -8.58 -18.02
CA ILE A 28 2.83 -7.85 -18.70
C ILE A 28 4.14 -8.66 -18.63
N GLU A 29 4.49 -9.21 -17.48
CA GLU A 29 5.68 -10.05 -17.30
C GLU A 29 5.62 -11.31 -18.18
N LEU A 30 4.46 -11.97 -18.27
CA LEU A 30 4.28 -13.16 -19.14
C LEU A 30 4.40 -12.82 -20.62
N ILE A 31 3.93 -11.66 -21.07
CA ILE A 31 4.10 -11.20 -22.45
C ILE A 31 5.59 -10.98 -22.76
N ILE A 32 6.32 -10.34 -21.86
CA ILE A 32 7.77 -10.11 -22.01
C ILE A 32 8.54 -11.44 -22.05
N LEU A 33 8.22 -12.36 -21.13
CA LEU A 33 8.85 -13.68 -21.06
C LEU A 33 8.51 -14.53 -22.27
N GLY A 34 7.25 -14.50 -22.76
CA GLY A 34 6.83 -15.17 -23.98
C GLY A 34 7.56 -14.64 -25.23
N GLY A 35 7.72 -13.33 -25.33
CA GLY A 35 8.54 -12.70 -26.36
C GLY A 35 10.01 -13.12 -26.27
N GLY A 36 10.57 -13.21 -25.06
CA GLY A 36 11.92 -13.71 -24.83
C GLY A 36 12.11 -15.17 -25.26
N LEU A 37 11.14 -16.05 -24.99
CA LEU A 37 11.15 -17.44 -25.47
C LEU A 37 11.04 -17.55 -26.99
N TYR A 38 10.20 -16.70 -27.60
CA TYR A 38 10.10 -16.65 -29.04
C TYR A 38 11.43 -16.22 -29.69
N CYS A 39 12.06 -15.17 -29.18
CA CYS A 39 13.37 -14.70 -29.64
C CYS A 39 14.45 -15.76 -29.44
N TRP A 40 14.46 -16.45 -28.28
CA TRP A 40 15.39 -17.54 -28.01
C TRP A 40 15.31 -18.63 -29.08
N LYS A 41 14.10 -19.03 -29.48
CA LYS A 41 13.87 -20.03 -30.50
C LYS A 41 14.25 -19.52 -31.90
N ALA A 42 13.89 -18.27 -32.23
CA ALA A 42 14.12 -17.68 -33.55
C ALA A 42 15.59 -17.40 -33.84
N PHE A 43 16.34 -16.95 -32.83
CA PHE A 43 17.76 -16.57 -32.98
C PHE A 43 18.74 -17.67 -32.52
N HIS A 44 18.26 -18.87 -32.22
CA HIS A 44 19.07 -20.03 -31.77
C HIS A 44 20.02 -19.64 -30.61
N TRP A 45 19.55 -18.90 -29.65
CA TRP A 45 20.34 -18.47 -28.50
C TRP A 45 20.77 -19.66 -27.62
N PRO A 46 21.87 -19.52 -26.87
CA PRO A 46 22.39 -20.57 -26.00
C PRO A 46 21.34 -21.09 -25.00
N HIS A 47 21.40 -22.40 -24.69
CA HIS A 47 20.41 -23.05 -23.82
C HIS A 47 20.35 -22.50 -22.40
N PHE A 48 21.42 -21.86 -21.89
CA PHE A 48 21.40 -21.29 -20.55
C PHE A 48 20.38 -20.14 -20.40
N ILE A 49 20.06 -19.42 -21.49
CA ILE A 49 19.05 -18.36 -21.49
C ILE A 49 17.65 -18.92 -21.19
N PHE A 50 17.36 -20.13 -21.68
CA PHE A 50 16.11 -20.82 -21.37
C PHE A 50 15.94 -21.03 -19.86
N TYR A 51 16.99 -21.48 -19.16
CA TYR A 51 16.94 -21.69 -17.72
C TYR A 51 16.75 -20.39 -16.96
N ILE A 52 17.38 -19.31 -17.40
CA ILE A 52 17.18 -17.97 -16.81
C ILE A 52 15.72 -17.52 -16.95
N LEU A 53 15.13 -17.64 -18.15
CA LEU A 53 13.73 -17.30 -18.39
C LEU A 53 12.78 -18.15 -17.54
N LEU A 54 13.08 -19.43 -17.37
CA LEU A 54 12.31 -20.34 -16.53
C LEU A 54 12.34 -19.92 -15.05
N VAL A 55 13.50 -19.59 -14.51
CA VAL A 55 13.65 -19.10 -13.13
C VAL A 55 12.89 -17.78 -12.95
N LEU A 56 13.00 -16.84 -13.89
CA LEU A 56 12.26 -15.58 -13.84
C LEU A 56 10.75 -15.81 -13.83
N THR A 57 10.24 -16.77 -14.60
CA THR A 57 8.81 -17.13 -14.61
C THR A 57 8.36 -17.63 -13.24
N ILE A 58 9.14 -18.52 -12.63
CA ILE A 58 8.82 -19.05 -11.29
C ILE A 58 8.84 -17.95 -10.24
N CYS A 59 9.84 -17.06 -10.26
CA CYS A 59 9.92 -15.91 -9.35
C CYS A 59 8.74 -14.95 -9.52
N SER A 60 8.28 -14.72 -10.74
CA SER A 60 7.12 -13.90 -11.07
C SER A 60 5.83 -14.48 -10.48
N LEU A 61 5.61 -15.79 -10.60
CA LEU A 61 4.47 -16.48 -10.02
C LEU A 61 4.47 -16.42 -8.48
N ILE A 62 5.60 -16.64 -7.84
CA ILE A 62 5.75 -16.53 -6.38
C ILE A 62 5.42 -15.10 -5.94
N ARG A 63 5.94 -14.10 -6.64
CA ARG A 63 5.67 -12.69 -6.34
C ARG A 63 4.20 -12.33 -6.51
N PHE A 64 3.53 -12.87 -7.53
CA PHE A 64 2.09 -12.67 -7.75
C PHE A 64 1.26 -13.12 -6.54
N ILE A 65 1.59 -14.26 -5.95
CA ILE A 65 0.88 -14.80 -4.77
C ILE A 65 1.20 -14.00 -3.51
N LEU A 66 2.47 -13.68 -3.28
CA LEU A 66 2.92 -13.04 -2.04
C LEU A 66 2.56 -11.55 -1.97
N GLN A 67 2.56 -10.84 -3.10
CA GLN A 67 2.40 -9.39 -3.14
C GLN A 67 1.05 -8.88 -2.59
N PRO A 68 -0.13 -9.44 -2.98
CA PRO A 68 -1.41 -8.98 -2.46
C PRO A 68 -1.57 -9.28 -0.97
N ILE A 69 -1.09 -10.44 -0.51
CA ILE A 69 -1.15 -10.84 0.89
C ILE A 69 -0.36 -9.87 1.76
N ASN A 70 0.87 -9.53 1.33
CA ASN A 70 1.73 -8.59 2.03
C ASN A 70 1.12 -7.19 2.17
N ARG A 71 0.56 -6.68 1.10
CA ARG A 71 0.06 -5.29 1.09
C ARG A 71 -1.27 -5.13 1.83
N TYR A 72 -2.06 -6.19 1.92
CA TYR A 72 -3.36 -6.16 2.58
C TYR A 72 -3.29 -6.55 4.06
N SER A 73 -2.58 -7.63 4.41
CA SER A 73 -2.66 -8.24 5.75
C SER A 73 -1.86 -7.52 6.83
N TYR A 74 -0.80 -6.78 6.47
CA TYR A 74 0.22 -6.33 7.42
C TYR A 74 0.27 -4.82 7.62
N ARG A 75 -0.74 -4.08 7.16
CA ARG A 75 -0.84 -2.64 7.36
C ARG A 75 -2.06 -2.28 8.18
N PHE A 76 -1.81 -1.69 9.33
CA PHE A 76 -2.83 -1.20 10.25
C PHE A 76 -2.58 0.26 10.53
N TYR A 77 -3.66 1.00 10.83
CA TYR A 77 -3.57 2.36 11.32
C TYR A 77 -4.45 2.53 12.55
N ASN A 78 -4.04 3.39 13.45
CA ASN A 78 -4.82 3.82 14.60
C ASN A 78 -4.71 5.33 14.72
N ILE A 79 -5.81 5.95 15.10
CA ILE A 79 -5.85 7.36 15.45
C ILE A 79 -6.46 7.42 16.83
N GLU A 80 -5.66 7.80 17.79
CA GLU A 80 -6.07 7.91 19.17
C GLU A 80 -5.66 9.27 19.72
N ASN A 81 -6.63 9.99 20.25
CA ASN A 81 -6.46 11.34 20.81
C ASN A 81 -5.74 12.28 19.82
N LYS A 82 -4.50 12.65 20.11
CA LYS A 82 -3.68 13.57 19.31
C LYS A 82 -2.57 12.87 18.50
N ASN A 83 -2.57 11.53 18.40
CA ASN A 83 -1.53 10.76 17.75
C ASN A 83 -2.07 9.96 16.57
N ILE A 84 -1.30 9.94 15.48
CA ILE A 84 -1.53 9.04 14.34
C ILE A 84 -0.45 7.96 14.37
N GLU A 85 -0.89 6.72 14.41
CA GLU A 85 -0.03 5.54 14.48
C GLU A 85 -0.22 4.69 13.24
N ILE A 86 0.89 4.30 12.61
CA ILE A 86 0.89 3.38 11.47
C ILE A 86 1.80 2.22 11.79
N LEU A 87 1.21 1.03 11.81
CA LEU A 87 1.90 -0.21 12.06
C LEU A 87 2.04 -1.00 10.75
N ASN A 88 3.28 -1.24 10.34
CA ASN A 88 3.60 -2.20 9.31
C ASN A 88 4.21 -3.44 9.96
N THR A 89 3.55 -4.60 9.83
CA THR A 89 3.93 -5.81 10.57
C THR A 89 4.52 -6.90 9.66
N PHE A 90 4.94 -6.56 8.44
CA PHE A 90 5.57 -7.54 7.55
C PHE A 90 6.94 -8.01 8.09
N ILE A 91 7.88 -8.49 7.31
CA ILE A 91 9.18 -9.03 7.75
C ILE A 91 9.88 -8.12 8.76
N PHE A 92 9.81 -6.79 8.57
CA PHE A 92 10.31 -5.81 9.53
C PHE A 92 9.14 -5.04 10.15
N LYS A 93 8.96 -5.19 11.46
CA LYS A 93 7.97 -4.41 12.21
C LYS A 93 8.40 -2.95 12.21
N SER A 94 7.65 -2.10 11.55
CA SER A 94 7.86 -0.65 11.57
C SER A 94 6.66 0.02 12.22
N TYR A 95 6.91 0.64 13.35
CA TYR A 95 5.94 1.45 14.07
C TYR A 95 6.29 2.92 13.86
N LYS A 96 5.36 3.66 13.27
CA LYS A 96 5.51 5.09 13.04
C LYS A 96 4.38 5.81 13.75
N THR A 97 4.73 6.72 14.63
CA THR A 97 3.78 7.59 15.31
C THR A 97 4.12 9.05 15.07
N THR A 98 3.12 9.89 14.96
CA THR A 98 3.30 11.34 14.91
C THR A 98 2.14 12.05 15.61
N LYS A 99 2.42 13.19 16.23
CA LYS A 99 1.41 14.05 16.81
C LYS A 99 0.70 14.85 15.72
N ILE A 100 -0.63 15.01 15.84
CA ILE A 100 -1.44 15.78 14.89
C ILE A 100 -1.00 17.25 14.87
N GLU A 101 -0.51 17.80 15.99
CA GLU A 101 0.01 19.16 16.12
C GLU A 101 1.23 19.46 15.23
N ARG A 102 1.99 18.41 14.82
CA ARG A 102 3.16 18.53 13.93
C ARG A 102 2.82 18.39 12.45
N LEU A 103 1.55 18.29 12.14
CA LEU A 103 1.04 18.11 10.79
C LEU A 103 1.16 19.42 10.02
N GLN A 104 1.77 19.37 8.84
CA GLN A 104 1.89 20.51 7.94
C GLN A 104 0.90 20.43 6.77
N LEU A 105 0.66 19.21 6.28
CA LEU A 105 -0.17 19.01 5.09
C LEU A 105 -0.84 17.63 5.09
N LEU A 106 -2.10 17.61 4.70
CA LEU A 106 -2.89 16.41 4.41
C LEU A 106 -3.05 16.27 2.89
N LYS A 107 -2.53 15.19 2.32
CA LYS A 107 -2.71 14.85 0.90
C LYS A 107 -3.65 13.65 0.78
N VAL A 108 -4.62 13.75 -0.10
CA VAL A 108 -5.47 12.61 -0.48
C VAL A 108 -5.11 12.19 -1.88
N LYS A 109 -4.58 10.97 -2.04
CA LYS A 109 -4.27 10.40 -3.36
C LYS A 109 -5.34 9.41 -3.76
N THR A 110 -5.82 9.56 -4.99
CA THR A 110 -6.71 8.61 -5.64
C THR A 110 -6.29 8.44 -7.10
N ASN A 111 -6.46 7.24 -7.63
CA ASN A 111 -6.25 6.91 -9.04
C ASN A 111 -7.58 6.44 -9.65
N PRO A 112 -7.75 6.42 -10.98
CA PRO A 112 -8.97 5.93 -11.62
C PRO A 112 -9.38 4.53 -11.15
N LEU A 113 -8.38 3.65 -10.96
CA LEU A 113 -8.60 2.31 -10.42
C LEU A 113 -9.08 2.34 -8.96
N LEU A 114 -8.48 3.16 -8.10
CA LEU A 114 -8.89 3.33 -6.70
C LEU A 114 -10.31 3.87 -6.60
N LYS A 115 -10.69 4.80 -7.49
CA LYS A 115 -12.08 5.31 -7.58
C LYS A 115 -13.07 4.19 -7.86
N LYS A 116 -12.76 3.27 -8.78
CA LYS A 116 -13.62 2.13 -9.12
C LYS A 116 -13.87 1.20 -7.91
N PHE A 117 -12.91 1.09 -7.01
CA PHE A 117 -13.01 0.29 -5.78
C PHE A 117 -13.45 1.11 -4.56
N ASN A 118 -13.84 2.39 -4.72
CA ASN A 118 -14.18 3.31 -3.64
C ASN A 118 -13.09 3.42 -2.57
N LEU A 119 -11.83 3.47 -3.01
CA LEU A 119 -10.66 3.55 -2.15
C LEU A 119 -9.94 4.87 -2.31
N LYS A 120 -9.41 5.38 -1.19
CA LYS A 120 -8.52 6.54 -1.11
C LYS A 120 -7.29 6.18 -0.28
N ARG A 121 -6.23 6.96 -0.45
CA ARG A 121 -5.04 6.93 0.39
C ARG A 121 -4.83 8.29 0.99
N VAL A 122 -4.74 8.37 2.29
CA VAL A 122 -4.43 9.60 3.01
C VAL A 122 -2.93 9.61 3.32
N ILE A 123 -2.27 10.73 3.03
CA ILE A 123 -0.86 10.94 3.32
C ILE A 123 -0.77 12.14 4.24
N VAL A 124 -0.17 11.93 5.37
CA VAL A 124 0.08 12.92 6.40
C VAL A 124 1.53 13.37 6.28
N VAL A 125 1.75 14.64 6.03
CA VAL A 125 3.08 15.24 5.88
C VAL A 125 3.41 16.06 7.11
N THR A 126 4.57 15.77 7.68
CA THR A 126 5.18 16.54 8.78
C THR A 126 6.48 17.18 8.31
N ALA A 127 7.10 18.02 9.13
CA ALA A 127 8.37 18.68 8.79
C ALA A 127 9.53 17.72 8.45
N GLY A 128 9.48 16.47 8.96
CA GLY A 128 10.61 15.53 8.78
C GLY A 128 10.29 14.30 7.93
N HIS A 129 9.02 13.93 7.76
CA HIS A 129 8.65 12.69 7.05
C HIS A 129 7.20 12.65 6.61
N GLU A 130 6.91 11.76 5.67
CA GLU A 130 5.54 11.46 5.21
C GLU A 130 5.07 10.14 5.84
N LEU A 131 3.86 10.18 6.40
CA LEU A 131 3.14 9.01 6.88
C LEU A 131 2.01 8.68 5.90
N THR A 132 2.08 7.50 5.31
CA THR A 132 1.08 7.04 4.34
C THR A 132 0.17 6.01 4.99
N THR A 133 -1.13 6.30 5.08
CA THR A 133 -2.12 5.31 5.56
C THR A 133 -2.25 4.14 4.60
N PRO A 134 -2.70 2.97 5.07
CA PRO A 134 -3.21 1.93 4.19
C PRO A 134 -4.37 2.48 3.34
N PHE A 135 -4.86 1.69 2.38
CA PHE A 135 -6.07 2.07 1.65
C PHE A 135 -7.28 2.04 2.57
N VAL A 136 -8.05 3.11 2.53
CA VAL A 136 -9.28 3.29 3.31
C VAL A 136 -10.46 3.54 2.36
N SER A 137 -11.67 3.25 2.81
CA SER A 137 -12.87 3.56 2.04
C SER A 137 -13.09 5.07 1.94
N ASN A 138 -13.89 5.52 0.97
CA ASN A 138 -14.21 6.94 0.83
C ASN A 138 -14.78 7.53 2.13
N LYS A 139 -15.72 6.80 2.78
CA LYS A 139 -16.36 7.25 4.03
C LYS A 139 -15.36 7.31 5.20
N GLU A 140 -14.48 6.33 5.31
CA GLU A 140 -13.43 6.31 6.32
C GLU A 140 -12.41 7.43 6.11
N ALA A 141 -12.00 7.68 4.85
CA ALA A 141 -11.10 8.77 4.52
C ALA A 141 -11.66 10.12 4.93
N GLU A 142 -12.94 10.37 4.67
CA GLU A 142 -13.62 11.61 5.06
C GLU A 142 -13.70 11.79 6.57
N ARG A 143 -14.10 10.73 7.31
CA ARG A 143 -14.12 10.76 8.78
C ARG A 143 -12.73 11.03 9.35
N LEU A 144 -11.71 10.38 8.80
CA LEU A 144 -10.33 10.52 9.19
C LEU A 144 -9.81 11.94 8.98
N ILE A 145 -10.12 12.55 7.83
CA ILE A 145 -9.76 13.92 7.51
C ILE A 145 -10.47 14.88 8.45
N LEU A 146 -11.79 14.74 8.65
CA LEU A 146 -12.55 15.59 9.53
C LEU A 146 -12.05 15.50 10.98
N HIS A 147 -11.72 14.30 11.46
CA HIS A 147 -11.17 14.12 12.80
C HIS A 147 -9.82 14.83 12.95
N ILE A 148 -8.91 14.65 11.98
CA ILE A 148 -7.60 15.33 12.01
C ILE A 148 -7.77 16.85 11.98
N LEU A 149 -8.64 17.38 11.10
CA LEU A 149 -8.88 18.83 10.99
C LEU A 149 -9.50 19.41 12.26
N SER A 150 -10.42 18.68 12.91
CA SER A 150 -11.01 19.13 14.19
C SER A 150 -9.97 19.23 15.30
N GLN A 151 -9.05 18.29 15.36
CA GLN A 151 -7.95 18.29 16.34
C GLN A 151 -6.93 19.41 16.06
N MET A 152 -6.67 19.72 14.78
CA MET A 152 -5.80 20.84 14.41
C MET A 152 -6.42 22.20 14.80
N ARG A 153 -7.75 22.37 14.66
CA ARG A 153 -8.45 23.60 15.07
C ARG A 153 -8.44 23.77 16.58
N GLY A 154 -8.76 22.72 17.34
CA GLY A 154 -8.74 22.78 18.81
C GLY A 154 -7.38 23.09 19.41
N SER A 155 -6.30 22.78 18.72
CA SER A 155 -4.92 23.12 19.15
C SER A 155 -4.55 24.58 18.88
N ASN A 156 -5.26 25.29 17.97
CA ASN A 156 -5.03 26.72 17.70
C ASN A 156 -5.85 27.63 18.62
N ASP A 157 -6.91 27.12 19.26
CA ASP A 157 -7.76 27.91 20.16
C ASP A 157 -7.22 27.90 21.62
N ASP A 158 -6.18 27.16 21.92
CA ASP A 158 -5.53 27.05 23.24
C ASP A 158 -4.27 27.94 23.40
N ILE A 159 -4.06 28.95 22.50
CA ILE A 159 -2.94 29.92 22.59
C ILE A 159 -3.44 31.31 22.86
#